data_8a29aeffebfc7229a5efafafb39e81f3
#
_entry.id   8a29aeffebfc7229a5efafafb39e81f3
#
_cell.length_a   1.000
_cell.length_b   1.000
_cell.length_c   1.000
_cell.angle_alpha   90.00
_cell.angle_beta   90.00
_cell.angle_gamma   90.00
#
_symmetry.space_group_name_H-M   'P 1'
#
loop_
_entity.id
_entity.type
_entity.pdbx_description
1 polymer ?
#
loop_
_entity_poly.entity_id
_entity_poly.type
_entity_poly.pdbx_seq_one_letter_code
_entity_poly.pdbx_strand_id
1 'polypeptide(L)'
;MVTQTEAMTNHIAETTHSDRFAPFDDQALTGRIALVAGATRGAGRAIARDLARAGASVHCTGRSTAGSPSDYGRAETIEGTVGLITAEGGQARSHICDHLEPTQIAEVVRRIEDAHGRLDILVNDIGGEAYVDWGTPFSQTDRETEMRIVRAGLLTHLYTAHAALPLLSRTPGGLHIEITDGTAAYNASHYRENIFLDLTKTGVSRLAFDLGHELDAVGSTAVAITPGWLRSEMMLDLFGTDEDNWMRDSLNENRSVPPRDFAISETPHLLGRSVVALAGDPDRHRFNTTTQDTHSLATHYGFTDLDGSRPNSWSFIAALQDDPTADARAFR
;
A
#
# COMPACT_ATOMS: atom_id res chain seq x y z
N MET A 1 26.03 -38.70 50.07
CA MET A 1 26.65 -37.98 48.93
C MET A 1 25.56 -37.79 47.91
N VAL A 2 24.98 -36.63 47.86
CA VAL A 2 23.88 -36.30 46.98
C VAL A 2 24.48 -35.45 45.85
N THR A 3 24.35 -35.91 44.64
CA THR A 3 24.71 -35.14 43.44
C THR A 3 23.43 -34.49 42.89
N GLN A 4 23.39 -33.17 42.96
CA GLN A 4 22.38 -32.33 42.34
C GLN A 4 22.63 -32.29 40.83
N THR A 5 21.64 -32.67 40.06
CA THR A 5 21.57 -32.44 38.63
C THR A 5 20.77 -31.15 38.41
N GLU A 6 21.46 -30.11 38.02
CA GLU A 6 20.84 -28.85 37.64
C GLU A 6 20.17 -29.01 36.27
N ALA A 7 18.87 -28.86 36.24
CA ALA A 7 18.08 -28.75 35.01
C ALA A 7 18.26 -27.34 34.43
N MET A 8 18.98 -27.21 33.34
CA MET A 8 18.98 -25.99 32.51
C MET A 8 17.64 -25.89 31.81
N THR A 9 16.81 -25.03 32.33
CA THR A 9 15.57 -24.61 31.67
C THR A 9 15.95 -23.56 30.61
N ASN A 10 15.96 -23.94 29.35
CA ASN A 10 16.05 -23.03 28.24
C ASN A 10 14.77 -22.19 28.18
N HIS A 11 14.80 -20.97 28.66
CA HIS A 11 13.83 -19.94 28.32
C HIS A 11 14.14 -19.49 26.90
N ILE A 12 13.42 -20.06 25.93
CA ILE A 12 13.22 -19.42 24.64
C ILE A 12 12.27 -18.26 24.94
N ALA A 13 12.82 -17.05 24.97
CA ALA A 13 12.01 -15.84 25.02
C ALA A 13 11.15 -15.82 23.74
N GLU A 14 9.85 -16.03 23.87
CA GLU A 14 8.89 -15.70 22.84
C GLU A 14 8.99 -14.18 22.61
N THR A 15 9.68 -13.80 21.52
CA THR A 15 9.66 -12.42 21.04
C THR A 15 8.21 -12.10 20.70
N THR A 16 7.58 -11.30 21.52
CA THR A 16 6.21 -10.85 21.27
C THR A 16 6.16 -10.08 19.96
N HIS A 17 5.06 -10.18 19.25
CA HIS A 17 4.83 -9.56 17.93
C HIS A 17 5.12 -8.04 17.92
N SER A 18 5.09 -7.39 19.11
CA SER A 18 5.39 -5.97 19.30
C SER A 18 6.84 -5.57 19.00
N ASP A 19 7.82 -6.46 19.27
CA ASP A 19 9.25 -6.12 19.11
C ASP A 19 9.71 -6.03 17.64
N ARG A 20 8.90 -6.54 16.71
CA ARG A 20 9.16 -6.46 15.26
C ARG A 20 8.82 -5.10 14.65
N PHE A 21 8.20 -4.20 15.40
CA PHE A 21 7.69 -2.91 14.92
C PHE A 21 8.49 -1.69 15.40
N ALA A 22 9.50 -1.85 16.25
CA ALA A 22 10.42 -0.74 16.54
C ALA A 22 11.18 -0.35 15.25
N PRO A 23 11.18 0.91 14.83
CA PRO A 23 11.29 2.11 15.65
C PRO A 23 10.08 3.08 15.57
N PHE A 24 8.87 2.62 15.25
CA PHE A 24 7.72 3.53 15.25
C PHE A 24 7.18 3.68 16.68
N ASP A 25 7.00 4.93 17.09
CA ASP A 25 6.18 5.25 18.26
C ASP A 25 4.74 4.82 17.93
N ASP A 26 4.23 3.80 18.64
CA ASP A 26 2.86 3.29 18.49
C ASP A 26 1.78 4.35 18.71
N GLN A 27 2.16 5.57 19.10
CA GLN A 27 1.27 6.70 19.36
C GLN A 27 1.59 7.94 18.50
N ALA A 28 2.49 7.81 17.52
CA ALA A 28 2.94 8.94 16.69
C ALA A 28 1.78 9.66 15.95
N LEU A 29 0.68 8.93 15.66
CA LEU A 29 -0.48 9.45 14.96
C LEU A 29 -1.73 9.60 15.85
N THR A 30 -1.56 9.61 17.18
CA THR A 30 -2.68 9.79 18.10
C THR A 30 -3.45 11.07 17.80
N GLY A 31 -4.78 10.94 17.67
CA GLY A 31 -5.68 12.06 17.33
C GLY A 31 -5.70 12.43 15.84
N ARG A 32 -4.96 11.74 14.98
CA ARG A 32 -5.05 11.89 13.52
C ARG A 32 -6.21 11.08 12.97
N ILE A 33 -6.88 11.65 11.99
CA ILE A 33 -7.99 11.02 11.26
C ILE A 33 -7.51 10.67 9.85
N ALA A 34 -7.60 9.38 9.51
CA ALA A 34 -7.17 8.86 8.21
C ALA A 34 -8.35 8.28 7.43
N LEU A 35 -8.38 8.51 6.12
CA LEU A 35 -9.21 7.82 5.16
C LEU A 35 -8.32 6.97 4.24
N VAL A 36 -8.57 5.65 4.22
CA VAL A 36 -7.90 4.73 3.30
C VAL A 36 -8.90 4.18 2.32
N ALA A 37 -8.80 4.62 1.07
CA ALA A 37 -9.62 4.14 -0.04
C ALA A 37 -9.01 2.86 -0.61
N GLY A 38 -9.81 1.78 -0.68
CA GLY A 38 -9.33 0.47 -1.14
C GLY A 38 -8.79 -0.43 -0.03
N ALA A 39 -9.23 -0.25 1.23
CA ALA A 39 -8.69 -0.93 2.40
C ALA A 39 -9.19 -2.38 2.62
N THR A 40 -9.78 -3.02 1.61
CA THR A 40 -10.37 -4.36 1.80
C THR A 40 -9.31 -5.46 1.95
N ARG A 41 -8.18 -5.37 1.24
CA ARG A 41 -7.10 -6.38 1.18
C ARG A 41 -5.76 -5.75 0.84
N GLY A 42 -4.71 -6.57 0.79
CA GLY A 42 -3.38 -6.21 0.27
C GLY A 42 -2.80 -4.95 0.89
N ALA A 43 -2.33 -4.06 0.03
CA ALA A 43 -1.70 -2.81 0.41
C ALA A 43 -2.60 -1.93 1.29
N GLY A 44 -3.82 -1.64 0.85
CA GLY A 44 -4.74 -0.76 1.60
C GLY A 44 -5.12 -1.31 2.97
N ARG A 45 -5.27 -2.64 3.10
CA ARG A 45 -5.48 -3.28 4.41
C ARG A 45 -4.27 -3.09 5.32
N ALA A 46 -3.06 -3.31 4.82
CA ALA A 46 -1.84 -3.14 5.61
C ALA A 46 -1.63 -1.68 6.02
N ILE A 47 -1.83 -0.74 5.09
CA ILE A 47 -1.77 0.70 5.39
C ILE A 47 -2.76 1.07 6.50
N ALA A 48 -4.02 0.61 6.41
CA ALA A 48 -5.03 0.89 7.42
C ALA A 48 -4.66 0.33 8.79
N ARG A 49 -4.11 -0.90 8.84
CA ARG A 49 -3.64 -1.53 10.08
C ARG A 49 -2.46 -0.79 10.70
N ASP A 50 -1.47 -0.41 9.90
CA ASP A 50 -0.27 0.26 10.39
C ASP A 50 -0.57 1.70 10.85
N LEU A 51 -1.44 2.45 10.16
CA LEU A 51 -1.95 3.75 10.62
C LEU A 51 -2.69 3.63 11.96
N ALA A 52 -3.57 2.64 12.09
CA ALA A 52 -4.31 2.40 13.33
C ALA A 52 -3.39 1.98 14.48
N ARG A 53 -2.37 1.16 14.22
CA ARG A 53 -1.34 0.79 15.20
C ARG A 53 -0.55 2.00 15.68
N ALA A 54 -0.25 2.95 14.77
CA ALA A 54 0.40 4.20 15.12
C ALA A 54 -0.52 5.21 15.83
N GLY A 55 -1.75 4.83 16.19
CA GLY A 55 -2.70 5.61 16.98
C GLY A 55 -3.70 6.45 16.19
N ALA A 56 -3.73 6.37 14.85
CA ALA A 56 -4.74 7.06 14.05
C ALA A 56 -6.12 6.41 14.18
N SER A 57 -7.17 7.23 14.04
CA SER A 57 -8.54 6.76 13.81
C SER A 57 -8.76 6.58 12.32
N VAL A 58 -8.95 5.34 11.84
CA VAL A 58 -8.92 5.01 10.42
C VAL A 58 -10.33 4.74 9.87
N HIS A 59 -10.71 5.46 8.83
CA HIS A 59 -11.90 5.18 8.02
C HIS A 59 -11.47 4.33 6.81
N CYS A 60 -11.95 3.10 6.75
CA CYS A 60 -11.63 2.13 5.72
C CYS A 60 -12.76 2.04 4.71
N THR A 61 -12.49 2.20 3.42
CA THR A 61 -13.50 2.04 2.37
C THR A 61 -13.20 0.86 1.46
N GLY A 62 -14.26 0.23 0.96
CA GLY A 62 -14.21 -0.87 0.01
C GLY A 62 -15.60 -1.30 -0.40
N ARG A 63 -15.70 -2.04 -1.52
CA ARG A 63 -16.97 -2.55 -2.04
C ARG A 63 -17.32 -3.94 -1.49
N SER A 64 -16.30 -4.74 -1.19
CA SER A 64 -16.48 -6.15 -0.81
C SER A 64 -16.93 -6.28 0.63
N THR A 65 -18.05 -6.96 0.84
CA THR A 65 -18.66 -7.25 2.13
C THR A 65 -18.98 -8.74 2.25
N ALA A 66 -19.36 -9.21 3.44
CA ALA A 66 -19.81 -10.60 3.62
C ALA A 66 -21.04 -10.95 2.76
N GLY A 67 -21.91 -9.99 2.46
CA GLY A 67 -23.09 -10.15 1.62
C GLY A 67 -22.87 -9.86 0.13
N SER A 68 -21.74 -9.23 -0.24
CA SER A 68 -21.37 -8.88 -1.61
C SER A 68 -19.87 -9.09 -1.80
N PRO A 69 -19.44 -10.32 -2.15
CA PRO A 69 -18.03 -10.63 -2.34
C PRO A 69 -17.41 -9.84 -3.49
N SER A 70 -16.09 -9.83 -3.57
CA SER A 70 -15.37 -9.09 -4.59
C SER A 70 -15.59 -9.67 -5.99
N ASP A 71 -15.47 -8.82 -7.01
CA ASP A 71 -15.49 -9.20 -8.43
C ASP A 71 -14.42 -10.26 -8.77
N TYR A 72 -13.42 -10.43 -7.91
CA TYR A 72 -12.32 -11.39 -8.06
C TYR A 72 -12.56 -12.72 -7.35
N GLY A 73 -13.76 -12.96 -6.77
CA GLY A 73 -14.09 -14.17 -6.03
C GLY A 73 -13.33 -14.33 -4.70
N ARG A 74 -12.78 -13.24 -4.14
CA ARG A 74 -12.00 -13.24 -2.91
C ARG A 74 -12.90 -13.11 -1.67
N ALA A 75 -12.46 -13.73 -0.58
CA ALA A 75 -13.21 -13.77 0.68
C ALA A 75 -13.02 -12.53 1.57
N GLU A 76 -11.98 -11.72 1.31
CA GLU A 76 -11.69 -10.56 2.15
C GLU A 76 -12.80 -9.50 2.05
N THR A 77 -13.17 -8.94 3.20
CA THR A 77 -14.22 -7.92 3.31
C THR A 77 -13.70 -6.67 4.02
N ILE A 78 -14.39 -5.55 3.82
CA ILE A 78 -14.01 -4.29 4.48
C ILE A 78 -14.28 -4.37 5.98
N GLU A 79 -15.32 -5.06 6.40
CA GLU A 79 -15.61 -5.32 7.82
C GLU A 79 -14.53 -6.21 8.44
N GLY A 80 -14.00 -7.18 7.68
CA GLY A 80 -12.89 -8.03 8.10
C GLY A 80 -11.62 -7.23 8.40
N THR A 81 -11.31 -6.23 7.59
CA THR A 81 -10.18 -5.32 7.85
C THR A 81 -10.37 -4.56 9.16
N VAL A 82 -11.56 -4.00 9.40
CA VAL A 82 -11.85 -3.30 10.67
C VAL A 82 -11.83 -4.26 11.85
N GLY A 83 -12.31 -5.50 11.67
CA GLY A 83 -12.23 -6.55 12.69
C GLY A 83 -10.79 -6.86 13.10
N LEU A 84 -9.85 -6.96 12.14
CA LEU A 84 -8.42 -7.17 12.40
C LEU A 84 -7.84 -5.98 13.19
N ILE A 85 -8.08 -4.73 12.74
CA ILE A 85 -7.61 -3.53 13.42
C ILE A 85 -8.11 -3.47 14.86
N THR A 86 -9.39 -3.76 15.08
CA THR A 86 -9.99 -3.75 16.41
C THR A 86 -9.41 -4.84 17.32
N ALA A 87 -9.17 -6.04 16.78
CA ALA A 87 -8.52 -7.13 17.51
C ALA A 87 -7.07 -6.80 17.91
N GLU A 88 -6.40 -5.93 17.15
CA GLU A 88 -5.05 -5.41 17.43
C GLU A 88 -5.06 -4.17 18.37
N GLY A 89 -6.23 -3.75 18.86
CA GLY A 89 -6.39 -2.61 19.75
C GLY A 89 -6.47 -1.24 19.07
N GLY A 90 -6.45 -1.21 17.73
CA GLY A 90 -6.57 0.01 16.94
C GLY A 90 -8.01 0.51 16.80
N GLN A 91 -8.18 1.71 16.24
CA GLN A 91 -9.48 2.34 15.98
C GLN A 91 -9.75 2.43 14.50
N ALA A 92 -10.82 1.77 14.04
CA ALA A 92 -11.24 1.86 12.65
C ALA A 92 -12.77 1.81 12.47
N ARG A 93 -13.24 2.31 11.32
CA ARG A 93 -14.64 2.21 10.86
C ARG A 93 -14.68 1.81 9.39
N SER A 94 -15.54 0.86 9.06
CA SER A 94 -15.78 0.44 7.67
C SER A 94 -16.86 1.31 7.02
N HIS A 95 -16.67 1.60 5.74
CA HIS A 95 -17.66 2.23 4.88
C HIS A 95 -17.73 1.44 3.56
N ILE A 96 -18.91 0.92 3.25
CA ILE A 96 -19.16 0.35 1.93
C ILE A 96 -19.23 1.52 0.94
N CYS A 97 -18.30 1.55 -0.02
CA CYS A 97 -18.20 2.65 -0.96
C CYS A 97 -17.67 2.16 -2.31
N ASP A 98 -18.43 2.42 -3.36
CA ASP A 98 -17.90 2.38 -4.72
C ASP A 98 -17.38 3.78 -5.07
N HIS A 99 -16.07 3.87 -5.27
CA HIS A 99 -15.39 5.12 -5.57
C HIS A 99 -15.60 5.59 -7.03
N LEU A 100 -16.37 4.87 -7.84
CA LEU A 100 -16.90 5.34 -9.10
C LEU A 100 -18.25 6.09 -8.94
N GLU A 101 -18.82 6.08 -7.72
CA GLU A 101 -20.08 6.73 -7.38
C GLU A 101 -19.84 7.97 -6.50
N PRO A 102 -19.77 9.19 -7.06
CA PRO A 102 -19.43 10.41 -6.32
C PRO A 102 -20.31 10.67 -5.09
N THR A 103 -21.59 10.28 -5.14
CA THR A 103 -22.52 10.43 -4.01
C THR A 103 -22.15 9.56 -2.82
N GLN A 104 -21.62 8.34 -3.04
CA GLN A 104 -21.17 7.48 -1.96
C GLN A 104 -19.90 8.02 -1.33
N ILE A 105 -18.96 8.55 -2.12
CA ILE A 105 -17.73 9.18 -1.62
C ILE A 105 -18.08 10.40 -0.77
N ALA A 106 -18.96 11.28 -1.27
CA ALA A 106 -19.41 12.46 -0.55
C ALA A 106 -20.05 12.10 0.80
N GLU A 107 -20.83 11.02 0.86
CA GLU A 107 -21.42 10.53 2.12
C GLU A 107 -20.34 10.02 3.10
N VAL A 108 -19.31 9.34 2.64
CA VAL A 108 -18.16 8.93 3.50
C VAL A 108 -17.46 10.16 4.08
N VAL A 109 -17.13 11.14 3.22
CA VAL A 109 -16.45 12.38 3.65
C VAL A 109 -17.32 13.15 4.63
N ARG A 110 -18.62 13.26 4.39
CA ARG A 110 -19.57 13.91 5.31
C ARG A 110 -19.58 13.20 6.68
N ARG A 111 -19.61 11.87 6.74
CA ARG A 111 -19.55 11.11 8.00
C ARG A 111 -18.26 11.36 8.77
N ILE A 112 -17.13 11.50 8.07
CA ILE A 112 -15.85 11.85 8.68
C ILE A 112 -15.92 13.27 9.25
N GLU A 113 -16.44 14.22 8.48
CA GLU A 113 -16.60 15.61 8.91
C GLU A 113 -17.54 15.73 10.12
N ASP A 114 -18.69 15.06 10.10
CA ASP A 114 -19.66 15.05 11.21
C ASP A 114 -19.06 14.45 12.50
N ALA A 115 -18.21 13.42 12.36
CA ALA A 115 -17.62 12.72 13.52
C ALA A 115 -16.40 13.43 14.09
N HIS A 116 -15.60 14.09 13.25
CA HIS A 116 -14.25 14.55 13.62
C HIS A 116 -13.99 16.02 13.27
N GLY A 117 -14.74 16.63 12.35
CA GLY A 117 -14.51 17.99 11.86
C GLY A 117 -13.21 18.16 11.05
N ARG A 118 -12.48 17.08 10.78
CA ARG A 118 -11.15 17.10 10.14
C ARG A 118 -10.84 15.81 9.39
N LEU A 119 -9.91 15.90 8.45
CA LEU A 119 -9.24 14.77 7.81
C LEU A 119 -7.75 15.10 7.72
N ASP A 120 -6.89 14.30 8.37
CA ASP A 120 -5.44 14.54 8.40
C ASP A 120 -4.71 13.82 7.27
N ILE A 121 -5.16 12.61 6.94
CA ILE A 121 -4.47 11.71 6.01
C ILE A 121 -5.50 11.13 5.04
N LEU A 122 -5.26 11.28 3.75
CA LEU A 122 -5.98 10.58 2.69
C LEU A 122 -5.01 9.67 1.96
N VAL A 123 -5.33 8.38 1.86
CA VAL A 123 -4.59 7.40 1.07
C VAL A 123 -5.51 6.80 0.02
N ASN A 124 -5.15 6.92 -1.25
CA ASN A 124 -5.80 6.24 -2.36
C ASN A 124 -5.00 5.01 -2.77
N ASP A 125 -5.60 3.82 -2.63
CA ASP A 125 -5.02 2.50 -2.97
C ASP A 125 -6.04 1.62 -3.71
N ILE A 126 -6.77 2.19 -4.66
CA ILE A 126 -7.73 1.46 -5.47
C ILE A 126 -7.07 1.06 -6.79
N GLY A 127 -6.84 -0.23 -7.01
CA GLY A 127 -6.20 -0.75 -8.21
C GLY A 127 -7.18 -1.29 -9.25
N GLY A 128 -6.69 -1.40 -10.49
CA GLY A 128 -7.39 -2.02 -11.61
C GLY A 128 -6.62 -3.18 -12.24
N GLU A 129 -5.54 -3.61 -11.60
CA GLU A 129 -4.58 -4.59 -12.15
C GLU A 129 -5.22 -5.96 -12.43
N ALA A 130 -6.25 -6.32 -11.68
CA ALA A 130 -6.97 -7.58 -11.90
C ALA A 130 -7.76 -7.63 -13.23
N TYR A 131 -7.91 -6.51 -13.91
CA TYR A 131 -8.57 -6.45 -15.23
C TYR A 131 -7.59 -6.47 -16.40
N VAL A 132 -6.28 -6.48 -16.15
CA VAL A 132 -5.25 -6.40 -17.18
C VAL A 132 -5.21 -7.67 -18.03
N ASP A 133 -5.29 -7.51 -19.34
CA ASP A 133 -5.01 -8.57 -20.33
C ASP A 133 -3.53 -8.49 -20.69
N TRP A 134 -2.72 -9.31 -20.03
CA TRP A 134 -1.29 -9.34 -20.20
C TRP A 134 -0.86 -9.95 -21.53
N GLY A 135 0.08 -9.29 -22.22
CA GLY A 135 0.69 -9.81 -23.45
C GLY A 135 -0.15 -9.63 -24.71
N THR A 136 -1.36 -9.07 -24.61
CA THR A 136 -2.19 -8.78 -25.79
C THR A 136 -1.81 -7.43 -26.37
N PRO A 137 -1.46 -7.33 -27.68
CA PRO A 137 -1.16 -6.06 -28.33
C PRO A 137 -2.34 -5.09 -28.22
N PHE A 138 -2.06 -3.81 -27.97
CA PHE A 138 -3.07 -2.76 -27.77
C PHE A 138 -4.18 -2.73 -28.84
N SER A 139 -3.83 -2.99 -30.11
CA SER A 139 -4.82 -3.03 -31.21
C SER A 139 -5.77 -4.23 -31.17
N GLN A 140 -5.51 -5.21 -30.32
CA GLN A 140 -6.26 -6.46 -30.18
C GLN A 140 -6.95 -6.61 -28.84
N THR A 141 -6.69 -5.70 -27.87
CA THR A 141 -7.35 -5.71 -26.55
C THR A 141 -8.83 -5.40 -26.68
N ASP A 142 -9.65 -5.96 -25.78
CA ASP A 142 -11.03 -5.52 -25.63
C ASP A 142 -11.07 -4.19 -24.86
N ARG A 143 -11.35 -3.12 -25.61
CA ARG A 143 -11.37 -1.75 -25.07
C ARG A 143 -12.26 -1.59 -23.82
N GLU A 144 -13.43 -2.24 -23.77
CA GLU A 144 -14.35 -2.07 -22.63
C GLU A 144 -13.81 -2.74 -21.37
N THR A 145 -13.17 -3.90 -21.50
CA THR A 145 -12.49 -4.58 -20.40
C THR A 145 -11.31 -3.74 -19.91
N GLU A 146 -10.45 -3.29 -20.81
CA GLU A 146 -9.27 -2.49 -20.47
C GLU A 146 -9.63 -1.11 -19.84
N MET A 147 -10.73 -0.48 -20.31
CA MET A 147 -11.22 0.76 -19.68
C MET A 147 -11.65 0.57 -18.21
N ARG A 148 -11.88 -0.66 -17.75
CA ARG A 148 -12.10 -0.94 -16.32
C ARG A 148 -10.86 -0.63 -15.49
N ILE A 149 -9.64 -0.81 -16.05
CA ILE A 149 -8.38 -0.46 -15.41
C ILE A 149 -8.34 1.04 -15.14
N VAL A 150 -8.62 1.84 -16.16
CA VAL A 150 -8.64 3.31 -16.03
C VAL A 150 -9.71 3.78 -15.04
N ARG A 151 -10.90 3.20 -15.13
CA ARG A 151 -11.99 3.54 -14.19
C ARG A 151 -11.59 3.18 -12.76
N ALA A 152 -11.15 1.96 -12.51
CA ALA A 152 -10.81 1.49 -11.16
C ALA A 152 -9.53 2.13 -10.63
N GLY A 153 -8.49 2.31 -11.44
CA GLY A 153 -7.17 2.74 -10.99
C GLY A 153 -6.89 4.25 -11.12
N LEU A 154 -7.70 5.01 -11.86
CA LEU A 154 -7.49 6.46 -12.02
C LEU A 154 -8.71 7.29 -11.68
N LEU A 155 -9.91 6.97 -12.22
CA LEU A 155 -11.09 7.80 -11.95
C LEU A 155 -11.52 7.73 -10.49
N THR A 156 -11.35 6.58 -9.83
CA THR A 156 -11.61 6.44 -8.39
C THR A 156 -10.71 7.36 -7.56
N HIS A 157 -9.43 7.48 -7.91
CA HIS A 157 -8.48 8.37 -7.25
C HIS A 157 -8.88 9.84 -7.44
N LEU A 158 -9.17 10.23 -8.68
CA LEU A 158 -9.65 11.59 -8.99
C LEU A 158 -10.93 11.95 -8.22
N TYR A 159 -11.94 11.06 -8.20
CA TYR A 159 -13.21 11.32 -7.53
C TYR A 159 -13.05 11.37 -6.01
N THR A 160 -12.24 10.48 -5.45
CA THR A 160 -11.96 10.45 -4.02
C THR A 160 -11.22 11.71 -3.58
N ALA A 161 -10.14 12.06 -4.29
CA ALA A 161 -9.39 13.28 -4.03
C ALA A 161 -10.31 14.51 -4.10
N HIS A 162 -11.07 14.66 -5.19
CA HIS A 162 -11.97 15.80 -5.38
C HIS A 162 -12.98 15.95 -4.23
N ALA A 163 -13.54 14.85 -3.72
CA ALA A 163 -14.51 14.90 -2.62
C ALA A 163 -13.85 15.16 -1.26
N ALA A 164 -12.66 14.64 -1.00
CA ALA A 164 -12.01 14.69 0.31
C ALA A 164 -11.13 15.92 0.52
N LEU A 165 -10.55 16.47 -0.55
CA LEU A 165 -9.63 17.62 -0.48
C LEU A 165 -10.20 18.84 0.23
N PRO A 166 -11.48 19.24 0.10
CA PRO A 166 -12.01 20.38 0.84
C PRO A 166 -11.89 20.22 2.37
N LEU A 167 -12.06 18.99 2.89
CA LEU A 167 -11.88 18.70 4.32
C LEU A 167 -10.39 18.60 4.70
N LEU A 168 -9.58 17.94 3.89
CA LEU A 168 -8.14 17.80 4.08
C LEU A 168 -7.45 19.18 4.10
N SER A 169 -7.76 20.06 3.15
CA SER A 169 -7.14 21.40 3.01
C SER A 169 -7.45 22.34 4.18
N ARG A 170 -8.58 22.13 4.88
CA ARG A 170 -8.91 22.88 6.09
C ARG A 170 -8.20 22.35 7.34
N THR A 171 -7.58 21.18 7.23
CA THR A 171 -6.84 20.54 8.32
C THR A 171 -5.37 20.93 8.23
N PRO A 172 -4.80 21.66 9.21
CA PRO A 172 -3.40 22.08 9.14
C PRO A 172 -2.44 20.89 8.97
N GLY A 173 -1.61 20.97 7.94
CA GLY A 173 -0.63 19.94 7.63
C GLY A 173 -1.25 18.65 7.09
N GLY A 174 -2.33 18.72 6.33
CA GLY A 174 -2.95 17.57 5.67
C GLY A 174 -1.97 16.81 4.77
N LEU A 175 -2.14 15.49 4.68
CA LEU A 175 -1.31 14.60 3.86
C LEU A 175 -2.18 13.80 2.90
N HIS A 176 -1.92 13.96 1.61
CA HIS A 176 -2.53 13.16 0.54
C HIS A 176 -1.49 12.19 -0.02
N ILE A 177 -1.84 10.91 -0.07
CA ILE A 177 -0.97 9.85 -0.61
C ILE A 177 -1.68 9.11 -1.72
N GLU A 178 -1.01 9.00 -2.85
CA GLU A 178 -1.40 8.20 -4.00
C GLU A 178 -0.52 6.94 -4.10
N ILE A 179 -1.12 5.75 -4.06
CA ILE A 179 -0.37 4.52 -4.28
C ILE A 179 -0.34 4.21 -5.77
N THR A 180 0.87 4.18 -6.31
CA THR A 180 1.12 4.00 -7.74
C THR A 180 2.04 2.80 -8.01
N ASP A 181 2.57 2.73 -9.23
CA ASP A 181 3.53 1.73 -9.64
C ASP A 181 4.64 2.37 -10.49
N GLY A 182 5.89 2.04 -10.15
CA GLY A 182 7.09 2.55 -10.80
C GLY A 182 7.59 3.90 -10.29
N THR A 183 8.90 3.98 -10.08
CA THR A 183 9.58 5.25 -9.82
C THR A 183 9.52 6.15 -11.07
N ALA A 184 9.69 7.46 -10.89
CA ALA A 184 9.75 8.38 -12.01
C ALA A 184 10.87 8.02 -13.01
N ALA A 185 12.03 7.57 -12.51
CA ALA A 185 13.16 7.15 -13.34
C ALA A 185 12.83 5.87 -14.15
N TYR A 186 12.21 4.89 -13.50
CA TYR A 186 11.79 3.66 -14.19
C TYR A 186 10.75 3.95 -15.27
N ASN A 187 9.70 4.70 -14.94
CA ASN A 187 8.61 5.02 -15.86
C ASN A 187 9.05 5.90 -17.05
N ALA A 188 10.14 6.65 -16.93
CA ALA A 188 10.66 7.47 -18.03
C ALA A 188 11.22 6.64 -19.21
N SER A 189 11.57 5.36 -18.98
CA SER A 189 12.25 4.52 -19.97
C SER A 189 11.68 3.11 -20.12
N HIS A 190 10.69 2.73 -19.30
CA HIS A 190 10.13 1.38 -19.28
C HIS A 190 8.62 1.41 -19.50
N TYR A 191 8.14 0.42 -20.21
CA TYR A 191 6.74 0.19 -20.53
C TYR A 191 6.21 -1.03 -19.76
N ARG A 192 5.01 -0.93 -19.16
CA ARG A 192 4.40 -1.97 -18.30
C ARG A 192 3.61 -3.02 -19.07
N GLU A 193 3.94 -3.28 -20.34
CA GLU A 193 3.32 -4.31 -21.20
C GLU A 193 1.79 -4.16 -21.42
N ASN A 194 1.16 -3.13 -20.83
CA ASN A 194 -0.24 -2.79 -21.06
C ASN A 194 -0.42 -1.26 -21.00
N ILE A 195 -0.91 -0.67 -22.11
CA ILE A 195 -1.01 0.79 -22.25
C ILE A 195 -2.02 1.39 -21.26
N PHE A 196 -3.15 0.72 -21.02
CA PHE A 196 -4.16 1.23 -20.09
C PHE A 196 -3.64 1.26 -18.65
N LEU A 197 -2.91 0.21 -18.24
CA LEU A 197 -2.27 0.15 -16.93
C LEU A 197 -1.18 1.21 -16.81
N ASP A 198 -0.30 1.31 -17.81
CA ASP A 198 0.83 2.24 -17.81
C ASP A 198 0.36 3.69 -17.69
N LEU A 199 -0.62 4.09 -18.51
CA LEU A 199 -1.23 5.41 -18.43
C LEU A 199 -1.97 5.64 -17.11
N THR A 200 -2.63 4.64 -16.56
CA THR A 200 -3.31 4.72 -15.27
C THR A 200 -2.32 5.02 -14.16
N LYS A 201 -1.26 4.23 -14.04
CA LYS A 201 -0.25 4.40 -12.98
C LYS A 201 0.55 5.70 -13.12
N THR A 202 0.91 6.06 -14.35
CA THR A 202 1.53 7.37 -14.63
C THR A 202 0.58 8.52 -14.29
N GLY A 203 -0.71 8.36 -14.59
CA GLY A 203 -1.77 9.33 -14.26
C GLY A 203 -1.93 9.53 -12.75
N VAL A 204 -1.85 8.46 -11.95
CA VAL A 204 -1.89 8.54 -10.47
C VAL A 204 -0.66 9.28 -9.93
N SER A 205 0.54 8.98 -10.44
CA SER A 205 1.75 9.72 -10.06
C SER A 205 1.64 11.21 -10.43
N ARG A 206 1.07 11.50 -11.59
CA ARG A 206 0.84 12.89 -12.04
C ARG A 206 -0.20 13.60 -11.17
N LEU A 207 -1.25 12.90 -10.74
CA LEU A 207 -2.26 13.45 -9.82
C LEU A 207 -1.63 13.91 -8.51
N ALA A 208 -0.76 13.09 -7.89
CA ALA A 208 -0.04 13.50 -6.68
C ALA A 208 0.82 14.73 -6.91
N PHE A 209 1.52 14.82 -8.06
CA PHE A 209 2.31 15.98 -8.43
C PHE A 209 1.44 17.25 -8.54
N ASP A 210 0.35 17.18 -9.28
CA ASP A 210 -0.53 18.32 -9.51
C ASP A 210 -1.22 18.79 -8.23
N LEU A 211 -1.73 17.86 -7.41
CA LEU A 211 -2.31 18.15 -6.10
C LEU A 211 -1.31 18.74 -5.11
N GLY A 212 -0.04 18.32 -5.19
CA GLY A 212 1.01 18.89 -4.36
C GLY A 212 1.20 20.40 -4.61
N HIS A 213 1.06 20.87 -5.84
CA HIS A 213 1.08 22.29 -6.15
C HIS A 213 -0.12 23.05 -5.60
N GLU A 214 -1.31 22.45 -5.63
CA GLU A 214 -2.52 23.08 -5.07
C GLU A 214 -2.50 23.09 -3.54
N LEU A 215 -2.04 22.01 -2.92
CA LEU A 215 -1.99 21.83 -1.47
C LEU A 215 -0.87 22.62 -0.78
N ASP A 216 0.19 22.98 -1.50
CA ASP A 216 1.30 23.81 -1.02
C ASP A 216 0.79 25.13 -0.42
N ALA A 217 -0.17 25.79 -1.09
CA ALA A 217 -0.74 27.05 -0.65
C ALA A 217 -1.44 27.00 0.72
N VAL A 218 -1.81 25.82 1.19
CA VAL A 218 -2.47 25.59 2.49
C VAL A 218 -1.57 24.83 3.48
N GLY A 219 -0.27 24.65 3.15
CA GLY A 219 0.70 23.94 3.99
C GLY A 219 0.43 22.43 4.12
N SER A 220 -0.26 21.84 3.16
CA SER A 220 -0.50 20.41 3.05
C SER A 220 0.44 19.78 2.01
N THR A 221 0.55 18.46 2.02
CA THR A 221 1.50 17.71 1.19
C THR A 221 0.76 16.68 0.37
N ALA A 222 1.12 16.53 -0.92
CA ALA A 222 0.73 15.38 -1.72
C ALA A 222 1.97 14.66 -2.26
N VAL A 223 1.96 13.32 -2.16
CA VAL A 223 3.07 12.46 -2.56
C VAL A 223 2.53 11.16 -3.15
N ALA A 224 3.16 10.66 -4.21
CA ALA A 224 2.94 9.31 -4.68
C ALA A 224 3.93 8.34 -4.01
N ILE A 225 3.48 7.13 -3.69
CA ILE A 225 4.35 6.06 -3.19
C ILE A 225 4.20 4.86 -4.11
N THR A 226 5.33 4.31 -4.54
CA THR A 226 5.38 3.06 -5.29
C THR A 226 6.05 1.97 -4.47
N PRO A 227 5.36 0.87 -4.16
CA PRO A 227 6.01 -0.34 -3.67
C PRO A 227 6.78 -1.03 -4.80
N GLY A 228 7.55 -2.07 -4.44
CA GLY A 228 7.96 -3.11 -5.37
C GLY A 228 6.85 -4.16 -5.54
N TRP A 229 7.25 -5.38 -5.90
CA TRP A 229 6.33 -6.52 -5.85
C TRP A 229 5.81 -6.72 -4.43
N LEU A 230 4.48 -6.68 -4.26
CA LEU A 230 3.85 -6.91 -2.97
C LEU A 230 3.50 -8.39 -2.78
N ARG A 231 3.98 -9.00 -1.71
CA ARG A 231 3.53 -10.32 -1.26
C ARG A 231 2.18 -10.20 -0.55
N SER A 232 1.18 -9.70 -1.26
CA SER A 232 -0.18 -9.70 -0.75
C SER A 232 -0.77 -11.11 -0.79
N GLU A 233 -1.82 -11.35 0.01
CA GLU A 233 -2.56 -12.60 0.02
C GLU A 233 -3.03 -13.01 -1.38
N MET A 234 -3.42 -12.03 -2.20
CA MET A 234 -3.83 -12.28 -3.58
C MET A 234 -2.67 -12.72 -4.47
N MET A 235 -1.49 -12.11 -4.33
CA MET A 235 -0.33 -12.46 -5.15
C MET A 235 0.27 -13.79 -4.76
N LEU A 236 0.30 -14.11 -3.47
CA LEU A 236 0.74 -15.42 -2.99
C LEU A 236 -0.17 -16.54 -3.52
N ASP A 237 -1.50 -16.35 -3.42
CA ASP A 237 -2.47 -17.30 -3.97
C ASP A 237 -2.36 -17.43 -5.50
N LEU A 238 -2.23 -16.30 -6.22
CA LEU A 238 -2.09 -16.29 -7.69
C LEU A 238 -0.88 -17.10 -8.15
N PHE A 239 0.23 -16.99 -7.43
CA PHE A 239 1.47 -17.69 -7.76
C PHE A 239 1.58 -19.09 -7.13
N GLY A 240 0.60 -19.51 -6.32
CA GLY A 240 0.61 -20.80 -5.65
C GLY A 240 1.82 -20.97 -4.73
N THR A 241 2.13 -19.95 -3.95
CA THR A 241 3.20 -19.91 -2.96
C THR A 241 2.71 -19.32 -1.64
N ASP A 242 3.58 -19.20 -0.65
CA ASP A 242 3.28 -18.68 0.68
C ASP A 242 4.46 -17.86 1.24
N GLU A 243 4.30 -17.26 2.43
CA GLU A 243 5.32 -16.42 3.08
C GLU A 243 6.61 -17.20 3.43
N ASP A 244 6.58 -18.53 3.56
CA ASP A 244 7.75 -19.32 3.87
C ASP A 244 8.53 -19.74 2.60
N ASN A 245 7.87 -19.76 1.45
CA ASN A 245 8.40 -20.39 0.24
C ASN A 245 8.58 -19.46 -0.96
N TRP A 246 7.98 -18.27 -0.95
CA TRP A 246 7.91 -17.35 -2.11
C TRP A 246 9.27 -17.07 -2.78
N MET A 247 10.33 -16.83 -2.01
CA MET A 247 11.66 -16.54 -2.56
C MET A 247 12.26 -17.79 -3.23
N ARG A 248 12.19 -18.95 -2.58
CA ARG A 248 12.64 -20.23 -3.15
C ARG A 248 11.88 -20.54 -4.44
N ASP A 249 10.58 -20.33 -4.43
CA ASP A 249 9.69 -20.64 -5.56
C ASP A 249 9.96 -19.71 -6.74
N SER A 250 10.23 -18.42 -6.49
CA SER A 250 10.61 -17.43 -7.52
C SER A 250 11.98 -17.71 -8.16
N LEU A 251 12.90 -18.31 -7.41
CA LEU A 251 14.23 -18.65 -7.88
C LEU A 251 14.31 -20.07 -8.47
N ASN A 252 13.20 -20.81 -8.51
CA ASN A 252 13.16 -22.17 -9.03
C ASN A 252 12.98 -22.17 -10.54
N GLU A 253 14.05 -22.46 -11.29
CA GLU A 253 14.06 -22.50 -12.74
C GLU A 253 13.09 -23.51 -13.39
N ASN A 254 12.55 -24.46 -12.61
CA ASN A 254 11.56 -25.44 -13.07
C ASN A 254 10.12 -24.91 -12.91
N ARG A 255 9.91 -23.70 -12.41
CA ARG A 255 8.59 -23.06 -12.27
C ARG A 255 8.52 -21.82 -13.16
N SER A 256 7.39 -21.63 -13.84
CA SER A 256 7.10 -20.42 -14.61
C SER A 256 6.51 -19.31 -13.74
N VAL A 257 5.99 -19.65 -12.56
CA VAL A 257 5.41 -18.71 -11.57
C VAL A 257 5.80 -19.14 -10.16
N PRO A 258 6.09 -18.22 -9.23
CA PRO A 258 6.21 -16.77 -9.42
C PRO A 258 7.32 -16.40 -10.42
N PRO A 259 7.25 -15.22 -11.05
CA PRO A 259 8.36 -14.74 -11.89
C PRO A 259 9.61 -14.44 -11.03
N ARG A 260 10.78 -14.41 -11.66
CA ARG A 260 12.07 -14.27 -10.95
C ARG A 260 12.18 -12.96 -10.17
N ASP A 261 11.62 -11.88 -10.69
CA ASP A 261 11.61 -10.57 -10.04
C ASP A 261 10.72 -10.52 -8.78
N PHE A 262 9.80 -11.48 -8.61
CA PHE A 262 9.07 -11.63 -7.35
C PHE A 262 9.99 -12.03 -6.17
N ALA A 263 11.21 -12.52 -6.41
CA ALA A 263 12.18 -12.84 -5.37
C ALA A 263 12.65 -11.63 -4.54
N ILE A 264 12.39 -10.39 -5.01
CA ILE A 264 12.67 -9.15 -4.27
C ILE A 264 11.46 -8.64 -3.50
N SER A 265 10.31 -9.27 -3.61
CA SER A 265 9.04 -8.75 -3.10
C SER A 265 9.09 -8.39 -1.61
N GLU A 266 8.29 -7.42 -1.26
CA GLU A 266 8.08 -6.88 0.08
C GLU A 266 6.72 -7.27 0.63
N THR A 267 6.54 -7.25 1.95
CA THR A 267 5.19 -7.38 2.52
C THR A 267 4.42 -6.06 2.33
N PRO A 268 3.07 -6.10 2.28
CA PRO A 268 2.27 -4.87 2.26
C PRO A 268 2.54 -3.93 3.46
N HIS A 269 3.11 -4.44 4.54
CA HIS A 269 3.48 -3.65 5.72
C HIS A 269 4.69 -2.73 5.50
N LEU A 270 5.61 -3.02 4.57
CA LEU A 270 6.67 -2.06 4.24
C LEU A 270 6.07 -0.76 3.68
N LEU A 271 5.06 -0.90 2.81
CA LEU A 271 4.30 0.24 2.30
C LEU A 271 3.49 0.94 3.42
N GLY A 272 2.81 0.17 4.29
CA GLY A 272 2.10 0.71 5.45
C GLY A 272 3.01 1.53 6.36
N ARG A 273 4.20 1.02 6.67
CA ARG A 273 5.24 1.73 7.44
C ARG A 273 5.73 3.00 6.75
N SER A 274 5.87 2.97 5.42
CA SER A 274 6.21 4.16 4.63
C SER A 274 5.17 5.27 4.79
N VAL A 275 3.90 4.91 4.76
CA VAL A 275 2.78 5.85 4.98
C VAL A 275 2.81 6.40 6.41
N VAL A 276 3.00 5.55 7.42
CA VAL A 276 3.10 5.98 8.83
C VAL A 276 4.28 6.91 9.05
N ALA A 277 5.45 6.61 8.49
CA ALA A 277 6.64 7.44 8.62
C ALA A 277 6.42 8.84 8.04
N LEU A 278 5.86 8.93 6.83
CA LEU A 278 5.50 10.21 6.21
C LEU A 278 4.44 10.96 7.03
N ALA A 279 3.44 10.26 7.54
CA ALA A 279 2.36 10.88 8.32
C ALA A 279 2.87 11.46 9.66
N GLY A 280 3.86 10.79 10.28
CA GLY A 280 4.48 11.23 11.53
C GLY A 280 5.57 12.30 11.37
N ASP A 281 6.06 12.52 10.16
CA ASP A 281 7.17 13.44 9.90
C ASP A 281 6.69 14.90 9.80
N PRO A 282 7.14 15.80 10.69
CA PRO A 282 6.80 17.22 10.61
C PRO A 282 7.38 17.90 9.36
N ASP A 283 8.51 17.39 8.83
CA ASP A 283 9.22 17.96 7.69
C ASP A 283 8.88 17.25 6.36
N ARG A 284 7.80 16.45 6.32
CA ARG A 284 7.40 15.66 5.12
C ARG A 284 7.17 16.49 3.87
N HIS A 285 6.98 17.81 4.01
CA HIS A 285 6.79 18.72 2.89
C HIS A 285 7.95 18.69 1.86
N ARG A 286 9.17 18.27 2.27
CA ARG A 286 10.28 18.03 1.33
C ARG A 286 9.98 16.95 0.28
N PHE A 287 9.01 16.10 0.50
CA PHE A 287 8.54 15.08 -0.45
C PHE A 287 7.34 15.53 -1.29
N ASN A 288 6.85 16.76 -1.09
CA ASN A 288 5.72 17.28 -1.84
C ASN A 288 5.98 17.21 -3.34
N THR A 289 4.96 16.86 -4.13
CA THR A 289 5.04 16.74 -5.60
C THR A 289 5.95 15.61 -6.13
N THR A 290 6.42 14.70 -5.28
CA THR A 290 7.34 13.63 -5.70
C THR A 290 6.67 12.27 -5.76
N THR A 291 7.33 11.33 -6.45
CA THR A 291 7.06 9.89 -6.35
C THR A 291 8.21 9.24 -5.59
N GLN A 292 7.91 8.65 -4.44
CA GLN A 292 8.85 7.94 -3.57
C GLN A 292 8.64 6.43 -3.69
N ASP A 293 9.71 5.65 -3.53
CA ASP A 293 9.60 4.19 -3.38
C ASP A 293 9.79 3.77 -1.91
N THR A 294 9.28 2.60 -1.58
CA THR A 294 9.31 2.05 -0.21
C THR A 294 10.73 1.83 0.30
N HIS A 295 11.69 1.42 -0.55
CA HIS A 295 13.09 1.27 -0.18
C HIS A 295 13.72 2.61 0.24
N SER A 296 13.52 3.65 -0.56
CA SER A 296 14.04 5.00 -0.30
C SER A 296 13.47 5.57 1.00
N LEU A 297 12.17 5.42 1.24
CA LEU A 297 11.53 5.83 2.49
C LEU A 297 12.03 5.00 3.68
N ALA A 298 12.13 3.67 3.53
CA ALA A 298 12.66 2.79 4.58
C ALA A 298 14.10 3.12 4.95
N THR A 299 14.92 3.48 3.96
CA THR A 299 16.31 3.92 4.17
C THR A 299 16.35 5.28 4.87
N HIS A 300 15.55 6.25 4.40
CA HIS A 300 15.50 7.60 4.96
C HIS A 300 15.06 7.62 6.43
N TYR A 301 14.02 6.87 6.76
CA TYR A 301 13.44 6.83 8.11
C TYR A 301 14.02 5.73 9.01
N GLY A 302 14.85 4.82 8.48
CA GLY A 302 15.55 3.81 9.27
C GLY A 302 14.73 2.58 9.65
N PHE A 303 13.60 2.32 8.99
CA PHE A 303 12.79 1.13 9.24
C PHE A 303 13.06 -0.01 8.23
N THR A 304 12.48 -1.17 8.48
CA THR A 304 12.61 -2.38 7.66
C THR A 304 11.25 -2.99 7.40
N ASP A 305 11.18 -3.96 6.49
CA ASP A 305 10.04 -4.87 6.36
C ASP A 305 9.93 -5.82 7.58
N LEU A 306 8.88 -6.65 7.63
CA LEU A 306 8.62 -7.58 8.73
C LEU A 306 9.75 -8.62 8.92
N ASP A 307 10.46 -8.97 7.85
CA ASP A 307 11.58 -9.90 7.85
C ASP A 307 12.94 -9.23 8.17
N GLY A 308 12.94 -7.94 8.45
CA GLY A 308 14.14 -7.14 8.74
C GLY A 308 14.88 -6.62 7.49
N SER A 309 14.40 -6.91 6.29
CA SER A 309 15.01 -6.44 5.03
C SER A 309 14.53 -5.04 4.64
N ARG A 310 15.21 -4.46 3.62
CA ARG A 310 14.81 -3.23 2.92
C ARG A 310 14.89 -3.46 1.42
N PRO A 311 13.94 -4.21 0.83
CA PRO A 311 14.02 -4.60 -0.58
C PRO A 311 14.15 -3.39 -1.50
N ASN A 312 15.21 -3.34 -2.31
CA ASN A 312 15.40 -2.34 -3.37
C ASN A 312 14.85 -2.91 -4.69
N SER A 313 13.53 -3.01 -4.76
CA SER A 313 12.81 -3.69 -5.84
C SER A 313 13.10 -3.07 -7.20
N TRP A 314 13.07 -1.75 -7.31
CA TRP A 314 13.26 -1.08 -8.60
C TRP A 314 14.68 -1.21 -9.14
N SER A 315 15.69 -1.18 -8.27
CA SER A 315 17.08 -1.47 -8.67
C SER A 315 17.28 -2.91 -9.10
N PHE A 316 16.63 -3.87 -8.42
CA PHE A 316 16.70 -5.28 -8.80
C PHE A 316 16.01 -5.56 -10.13
N ILE A 317 14.80 -5.02 -10.34
CA ILE A 317 14.04 -5.15 -11.59
C ILE A 317 14.86 -4.58 -12.77
N ALA A 318 15.49 -3.43 -12.58
CA ALA A 318 16.38 -2.86 -13.60
C ALA A 318 17.62 -3.75 -13.83
N ALA A 319 18.26 -4.26 -12.77
CA ALA A 319 19.41 -5.13 -12.89
C ALA A 319 19.10 -6.44 -13.64
N LEU A 320 17.91 -7.02 -13.46
CA LEU A 320 17.49 -8.23 -14.18
C LEU A 320 17.38 -8.03 -15.69
N GLN A 321 17.17 -6.80 -16.16
CA GLN A 321 17.14 -6.52 -17.61
C GLN A 321 18.55 -6.56 -18.22
N ASP A 322 19.57 -6.18 -17.46
CA ASP A 322 20.96 -6.21 -17.88
C ASP A 322 21.60 -7.60 -17.64
N ASP A 323 21.26 -8.24 -16.53
CA ASP A 323 21.71 -9.57 -16.13
C ASP A 323 20.55 -10.43 -15.59
N PRO A 324 19.99 -11.34 -16.40
CA PRO A 324 18.91 -12.24 -15.96
C PRO A 324 19.27 -13.16 -14.80
N THR A 325 20.58 -13.25 -14.44
CA THR A 325 21.07 -14.06 -13.32
C THR A 325 21.28 -13.27 -12.03
N ALA A 326 21.00 -11.96 -12.02
CA ALA A 326 21.17 -11.12 -10.85
C ALA A 326 20.53 -11.75 -9.59
N ASP A 327 21.24 -11.65 -8.46
CA ASP A 327 20.80 -12.23 -7.19
C ASP A 327 19.97 -11.24 -6.38
N ALA A 328 18.70 -11.54 -6.17
CA ALA A 328 17.77 -10.72 -5.38
C ALA A 328 18.29 -10.42 -3.96
N ARG A 329 19.11 -11.34 -3.39
CA ARG A 329 19.65 -11.17 -2.04
C ARG A 329 20.61 -9.98 -1.92
N ALA A 330 21.24 -9.57 -3.02
CA ALA A 330 22.12 -8.41 -3.04
C ALA A 330 21.35 -7.07 -2.96
N PHE A 331 20.02 -7.10 -3.11
CA PHE A 331 19.13 -5.94 -3.12
C PHE A 331 18.16 -5.91 -1.92
N ARG A 332 18.34 -6.78 -0.92
CA ARG A 332 17.46 -6.86 0.26
C ARG A 332 18.04 -6.21 1.51
#